data_faaf9c637a2762ba0670f215c5d3b425
#
_entry.id   faaf9c637a2762ba0670f215c5d3b425
#
_cell.length_a   1.000
_cell.length_b   1.000
_cell.length_c   1.000
_cell.angle_alpha   90.00
_cell.angle_beta   90.00
_cell.angle_gamma   90.00
#
_symmetry.space_group_name_H-M   'P 1'
#
loop_
_entity.id
_entity.type
_entity.pdbx_description
1 polymer ?
#
loop_
_entity_poly.entity_id
_entity_poly.type
_entity_poly.pdbx_seq_one_letter_code
_entity_poly.pdbx_strand_id
1 'polypeptide(L)'
;MHSFQEFYNVYKSPAGNTGESYSDFTRTVASPQQTNDTIAPKKNSECLIVIPAYTNRISEFEQMNLKNNVERLGKCFDICIVCPKLLRADVYNSIASGVELQYLRLPSRNFIGKNSYSNMLLSADFYKHFTAWKYILILQLDVYIFG
;
A
#
# COMPACT_ATOMS: atom_id res chain seq x y z
N MET A 1 -2.49 -18.45 -5.43
CA MET A 1 -3.02 -17.16 -5.96
C MET A 1 -4.29 -16.87 -5.17
N HIS A 2 -4.15 -16.08 -4.09
CA HIS A 2 -5.33 -15.61 -3.36
C HIS A 2 -6.03 -14.59 -4.24
N SER A 3 -7.25 -14.92 -4.63
CA SER A 3 -8.00 -14.10 -5.55
C SER A 3 -8.46 -12.81 -4.84
N PHE A 4 -8.67 -11.77 -5.60
CA PHE A 4 -9.30 -10.52 -5.17
C PHE A 4 -10.66 -10.77 -4.47
N GLN A 5 -11.26 -11.92 -4.70
CA GLN A 5 -12.51 -12.38 -4.08
C GLN A 5 -12.33 -12.71 -2.59
N GLU A 6 -11.16 -13.21 -2.18
CA GLU A 6 -10.88 -13.48 -0.77
C GLU A 6 -10.70 -12.18 0.02
N PHE A 7 -10.10 -11.16 -0.61
CA PHE A 7 -10.04 -9.81 -0.04
C PHE A 7 -11.44 -9.24 0.22
N TYR A 8 -12.33 -9.35 -0.76
CA TYR A 8 -13.71 -8.88 -0.66
C TYR A 8 -14.49 -9.61 0.44
N ASN A 9 -14.24 -10.90 0.63
CA ASN A 9 -14.89 -11.74 1.64
C ASN A 9 -14.39 -11.42 3.06
N VAL A 10 -13.12 -11.02 3.24
CA VAL A 10 -12.60 -10.59 4.55
C VAL A 10 -13.27 -9.30 5.02
N TYR A 11 -13.61 -8.40 4.09
CA TYR A 11 -14.32 -7.14 4.42
C TYR A 11 -15.83 -7.28 4.39
N LYS A 12 -16.37 -8.32 3.74
CA LYS A 12 -17.79 -8.63 3.64
C LYS A 12 -18.23 -9.79 4.51
N SER A 13 -17.39 -10.25 5.43
CA SER A 13 -17.84 -11.25 6.40
C SER A 13 -19.12 -10.73 7.06
N PRO A 14 -20.26 -11.40 6.92
CA PRO A 14 -21.45 -10.99 7.64
C PRO A 14 -21.06 -11.02 9.12
N ALA A 15 -21.37 -9.95 9.81
CA ALA A 15 -21.25 -9.88 11.24
C ALA A 15 -21.88 -11.12 11.83
N GLY A 16 -21.06 -12.09 12.16
CA GLY A 16 -21.45 -13.08 13.14
C GLY A 16 -21.78 -12.28 14.39
N ASN A 17 -22.94 -12.45 14.91
CA ASN A 17 -23.60 -11.84 16.04
C ASN A 17 -22.67 -11.54 17.23
N THR A 18 -21.76 -10.59 17.10
CA THR A 18 -21.11 -9.89 18.19
C THR A 18 -21.45 -8.42 17.95
N GLY A 19 -22.28 -7.85 18.80
CA GLY A 19 -22.82 -6.51 18.68
C GLY A 19 -21.82 -5.38 18.77
N GLU A 20 -20.69 -5.49 18.09
CA GLU A 20 -19.72 -4.42 17.92
C GLU A 20 -20.08 -3.64 16.66
N SER A 21 -20.73 -2.52 16.90
CA SER A 21 -21.06 -1.52 15.90
C SER A 21 -19.77 -0.95 15.30
N TYR A 22 -19.81 -0.64 14.02
CA TYR A 22 -18.74 0.09 13.29
C TYR A 22 -18.29 1.39 14.02
N SER A 23 -19.14 1.94 14.89
CA SER A 23 -18.83 3.08 15.76
C SER A 23 -17.81 2.77 16.86
N ASP A 24 -17.69 1.50 17.28
CA ASP A 24 -16.77 1.13 18.37
C ASP A 24 -15.33 0.96 17.84
N PHE A 25 -15.17 0.63 16.57
CA PHE A 25 -13.86 0.56 15.93
C PHE A 25 -13.18 1.94 15.82
N THR A 26 -13.96 3.01 15.72
CA THR A 26 -13.43 4.38 15.64
C THR A 26 -13.02 4.95 16.99
N ARG A 27 -13.41 4.34 18.11
CA ARG A 27 -13.14 4.84 19.47
C ARG A 27 -11.81 4.43 20.05
N THR A 28 -11.18 3.39 19.54
CA THR A 28 -9.93 2.84 20.07
C THR A 28 -8.70 3.22 19.26
N VAL A 29 -8.88 3.91 18.14
CA VAL A 29 -7.77 4.43 17.37
C VAL A 29 -7.39 5.79 17.95
N ALA A 30 -6.23 5.84 18.59
CA ALA A 30 -5.57 7.11 18.91
C ALA A 30 -5.68 8.04 17.69
N SER A 31 -5.99 9.31 17.95
CA SER A 31 -6.16 10.36 16.94
C SER A 31 -5.21 10.13 15.76
N PRO A 32 -5.69 10.07 14.51
CA PRO A 32 -4.80 9.94 13.38
C PRO A 32 -3.85 11.12 13.46
N GLN A 33 -2.59 10.86 13.73
CA GLN A 33 -1.57 11.85 13.44
C GLN A 33 -1.77 12.14 11.95
N GLN A 34 -2.18 13.34 11.64
CA GLN A 34 -2.16 13.89 10.29
C GLN A 34 -0.67 14.02 9.92
N THR A 35 -0.06 12.91 9.60
CA THR A 35 1.13 12.92 8.80
C THR A 35 0.67 13.36 7.43
N ASN A 36 0.93 14.60 7.07
CA ASN A 36 0.97 15.00 5.67
C ASN A 36 2.09 14.15 5.06
N ASP A 37 1.74 12.97 4.55
CA ASP A 37 2.65 12.09 3.85
C ASP A 37 3.00 12.75 2.52
N THR A 38 3.89 13.74 2.58
CA THR A 38 4.43 14.39 1.38
C THR A 38 5.50 13.46 0.84
N ILE A 39 5.18 12.79 -0.26
CA ILE A 39 6.16 12.01 -1.00
C ILE A 39 7.07 12.95 -1.79
N ALA A 40 8.37 12.72 -1.71
CA ALA A 40 9.37 13.55 -2.38
C ALA A 40 10.58 12.73 -2.82
N PRO A 41 11.27 13.13 -3.92
CA PRO A 41 12.51 12.48 -4.31
C PRO A 41 13.57 12.59 -3.22
N LYS A 42 14.12 11.44 -2.83
CA LYS A 42 15.23 11.34 -1.87
C LYS A 42 16.48 10.76 -2.52
N LYS A 43 16.30 10.09 -3.65
CA LYS A 43 17.36 9.48 -4.44
C LYS A 43 17.50 10.19 -5.79
N ASN A 44 18.69 10.15 -6.33
CA ASN A 44 18.96 10.70 -7.66
C ASN A 44 18.50 9.72 -8.75
N SER A 45 17.17 9.50 -8.81
CA SER A 45 16.53 8.65 -9.81
C SER A 45 15.32 9.34 -10.42
N GLU A 46 15.18 9.23 -11.72
CA GLU A 46 13.99 9.72 -12.44
C GLU A 46 12.77 8.77 -12.29
N CYS A 47 12.96 7.59 -11.70
CA CYS A 47 11.91 6.57 -11.55
C CYS A 47 11.57 6.36 -10.08
N LEU A 48 10.26 6.33 -9.78
CA LEU A 48 9.69 5.92 -8.50
C LEU A 48 9.13 4.51 -8.61
N ILE A 49 9.41 3.67 -7.63
CA ILE A 49 8.74 2.37 -7.50
C ILE A 49 7.47 2.58 -6.64
N VAL A 50 6.33 2.25 -7.21
CA VAL A 50 5.02 2.38 -6.56
C VAL A 50 4.49 1.00 -6.23
N ILE A 51 4.28 0.69 -4.95
CA ILE A 51 3.77 -0.60 -4.49
C ILE A 51 2.38 -0.39 -3.87
N PRO A 52 1.31 -0.81 -4.54
CA PRO A 52 -0.03 -0.79 -3.97
C PRO A 52 -0.14 -1.82 -2.83
N ALA A 53 -0.64 -1.36 -1.68
CA ALA A 53 -0.81 -2.19 -0.50
C ALA A 53 -2.14 -1.89 0.16
N TYR A 54 -2.97 -2.89 0.39
CA TYR A 54 -4.35 -2.71 0.84
C TYR A 54 -4.70 -3.49 2.11
N THR A 55 -3.76 -4.30 2.61
CA THR A 55 -3.98 -5.13 3.80
C THR A 55 -2.79 -5.09 4.76
N ASN A 56 -3.08 -5.23 6.05
CA ASN A 56 -2.06 -5.46 7.08
C ASN A 56 -1.68 -6.95 7.22
N ARG A 57 -2.43 -7.84 6.56
CA ARG A 57 -2.17 -9.29 6.54
C ARG A 57 -1.53 -9.66 5.22
N ILE A 58 -0.21 -9.73 5.22
CA ILE A 58 0.59 -10.08 4.06
C ILE A 58 0.96 -11.56 4.17
N SER A 59 0.70 -12.34 3.12
CA SER A 59 1.11 -13.75 3.06
C SER A 59 2.63 -13.89 3.11
N GLU A 60 3.14 -15.05 3.51
CA GLU A 60 4.59 -15.32 3.53
C GLU A 60 5.23 -15.11 2.16
N PHE A 61 4.53 -15.48 1.10
CA PHE A 61 4.98 -15.30 -0.27
C PHE A 61 5.11 -13.80 -0.64
N GLU A 62 4.09 -13.00 -0.32
CA GLU A 62 4.14 -11.56 -0.56
C GLU A 62 5.21 -10.87 0.30
N GLN A 63 5.41 -11.33 1.55
CA GLN A 63 6.49 -10.82 2.40
C GLN A 63 7.86 -11.09 1.79
N MET A 64 8.08 -12.30 1.28
CA MET A 64 9.32 -12.68 0.61
C MET A 64 9.56 -11.83 -0.64
N ASN A 65 8.53 -11.65 -1.46
CA ASN A 65 8.60 -10.82 -2.66
C ASN A 65 8.90 -9.36 -2.32
N LEU A 66 8.15 -8.79 -1.37
CA LEU A 66 8.34 -7.41 -0.93
C LEU A 66 9.76 -7.19 -0.43
N LYS A 67 10.25 -8.08 0.45
CA LYS A 67 11.60 -8.00 0.98
C LYS A 67 12.65 -8.03 -0.14
N ASN A 68 12.58 -9.03 -1.02
CA ASN A 68 13.51 -9.15 -2.14
C ASN A 68 13.50 -7.90 -3.04
N ASN A 69 12.31 -7.44 -3.41
CA ASN A 69 12.15 -6.31 -4.33
C ASN A 69 12.65 -5.00 -3.71
N VAL A 70 12.34 -4.78 -2.42
CA VAL A 70 12.78 -3.59 -1.69
C VAL A 70 14.30 -3.58 -1.50
N GLU A 71 14.91 -4.70 -1.15
CA GLU A 71 16.37 -4.82 -0.99
C GLU A 71 17.12 -4.56 -2.30
N ARG A 72 16.56 -5.00 -3.43
CA ARG A 72 17.16 -4.81 -4.75
C ARG A 72 16.97 -3.39 -5.27
N LEU A 73 15.74 -2.92 -5.30
CA LEU A 73 15.38 -1.66 -5.92
C LEU A 73 15.66 -0.45 -5.01
N GLY A 74 15.52 -0.64 -3.71
CA GLY A 74 15.64 0.44 -2.74
C GLY A 74 17.03 1.04 -2.62
N LYS A 75 18.06 0.42 -3.22
CA LYS A 75 19.39 1.01 -3.31
C LYS A 75 19.47 2.17 -4.30
N CYS A 76 18.71 2.07 -5.38
CA CYS A 76 18.76 3.01 -6.51
C CYS A 76 17.53 3.89 -6.65
N PHE A 77 16.37 3.39 -6.22
CA PHE A 77 15.07 4.02 -6.43
C PHE A 77 14.40 4.38 -5.12
N ASP A 78 13.62 5.46 -5.13
CA ASP A 78 12.64 5.71 -4.08
C ASP A 78 11.50 4.70 -4.21
N ILE A 79 10.96 4.27 -3.06
CA ILE A 79 9.86 3.32 -3.00
C ILE A 79 8.71 3.97 -2.24
N CYS A 80 7.53 3.98 -2.86
CA CYS A 80 6.29 4.51 -2.29
C CYS A 80 5.24 3.40 -2.16
N ILE A 81 4.77 3.19 -0.95
CA ILE A 81 3.60 2.35 -0.68
C ILE A 81 2.35 3.21 -0.87
N VAL A 82 1.49 2.81 -1.80
CA VAL A 82 0.16 3.43 -1.99
C VAL A 82 -0.88 2.61 -1.26
N CYS A 83 -1.55 3.21 -0.31
CA CYS A 83 -2.36 2.44 0.64
C CYS A 83 -3.58 3.21 1.16
N PRO A 84 -4.58 2.51 1.73
CA PRO A 84 -5.67 3.15 2.46
C PRO A 84 -5.17 3.85 3.73
N LYS A 85 -5.92 4.85 4.19
CA LYS A 85 -5.55 5.68 5.36
C LYS A 85 -5.23 4.88 6.63
N LEU A 86 -5.88 3.74 6.83
CA LEU A 86 -5.76 2.91 8.03
C LEU A 86 -4.69 1.82 7.94
N LEU A 87 -3.93 1.75 6.85
CA LEU A 87 -2.87 0.74 6.73
C LEU A 87 -1.77 1.01 7.76
N ARG A 88 -1.30 -0.03 8.40
CA ARG A 88 -0.22 0.00 9.38
C ARG A 88 1.15 -0.02 8.67
N ALA A 89 1.84 1.10 8.70
CA ALA A 89 3.16 1.25 8.09
C ALA A 89 4.23 0.35 8.76
N ASP A 90 4.10 0.08 10.06
CA ASP A 90 5.03 -0.75 10.83
C ASP A 90 5.17 -2.16 10.26
N VAL A 91 4.08 -2.74 9.72
CA VAL A 91 4.09 -4.05 9.07
C VAL A 91 5.04 -4.05 7.85
N TYR A 92 4.90 -3.05 6.99
CA TYR A 92 5.72 -2.94 5.77
C TYR A 92 7.16 -2.51 6.07
N ASN A 93 7.34 -1.59 7.02
CA ASN A 93 8.67 -1.14 7.45
C ASN A 93 9.50 -2.28 8.05
N SER A 94 8.87 -3.18 8.80
CA SER A 94 9.56 -4.35 9.38
C SER A 94 10.07 -5.31 8.30
N ILE A 95 9.31 -5.48 7.22
CA ILE A 95 9.71 -6.33 6.08
C ILE A 95 10.83 -5.65 5.28
N ALA A 96 10.72 -4.34 5.09
CA ALA A 96 11.67 -3.56 4.29
C ALA A 96 13.07 -3.44 4.91
N SER A 97 13.21 -3.74 6.20
CA SER A 97 14.48 -3.95 6.93
C SER A 97 15.63 -3.00 6.53
N GLY A 98 15.50 -1.72 6.87
CA GLY A 98 16.54 -0.71 6.63
C GLY A 98 16.42 0.06 5.31
N VAL A 99 15.47 -0.26 4.46
CA VAL A 99 15.11 0.57 3.31
C VAL A 99 13.99 1.51 3.70
N GLU A 100 14.17 2.79 3.45
CA GLU A 100 13.17 3.81 3.73
C GLU A 100 12.02 3.71 2.74
N LEU A 101 10.80 3.52 3.25
CA LEU A 101 9.56 3.52 2.47
C LEU A 101 8.83 4.85 2.65
N GLN A 102 8.35 5.41 1.56
CA GLN A 102 7.41 6.53 1.58
C GLN A 102 5.98 6.00 1.49
N TYR A 103 5.00 6.76 1.99
CA TYR A 103 3.61 6.33 2.03
C TYR A 103 2.72 7.39 1.39
N LEU A 104 1.91 6.98 0.42
CA LEU A 104 0.81 7.78 -0.13
C LEU A 104 -0.50 7.18 0.36
N ARG A 105 -1.17 7.88 1.26
CA ARG A 105 -2.43 7.44 1.85
C ARG A 105 -3.60 8.01 1.09
N LEU A 106 -4.38 7.13 0.48
CA LEU A 106 -5.55 7.49 -0.30
C LEU A 106 -6.84 7.05 0.41
N PRO A 107 -8.01 7.61 0.02
CA PRO A 107 -9.30 7.19 0.57
C PRO A 107 -9.51 5.69 0.43
N SER A 108 -9.97 5.04 1.50
CA SER A 108 -10.16 3.59 1.55
C SER A 108 -11.11 3.06 0.46
N ARG A 109 -12.05 3.89 -0.02
CA ARG A 109 -12.95 3.55 -1.13
C ARG A 109 -12.23 3.13 -2.42
N ASN A 110 -11.00 3.59 -2.62
CA ASN A 110 -10.17 3.25 -3.79
C ASN A 110 -9.68 1.79 -3.76
N PHE A 111 -9.77 1.13 -2.60
CA PHE A 111 -9.24 -0.20 -2.35
C PHE A 111 -10.34 -1.24 -2.04
N ILE A 112 -11.62 -0.88 -2.16
CA ILE A 112 -12.74 -1.77 -1.75
C ILE A 112 -12.98 -2.91 -2.75
N GLY A 113 -12.46 -2.85 -3.94
CA GLY A 113 -12.63 -3.92 -4.91
C GLY A 113 -11.86 -3.67 -6.19
N LYS A 114 -11.86 -4.68 -7.07
CA LYS A 114 -11.11 -4.64 -8.31
C LYS A 114 -11.42 -3.42 -9.17
N ASN A 115 -12.69 -3.07 -9.31
CA ASN A 115 -13.11 -1.94 -10.14
C ASN A 115 -12.65 -0.60 -9.55
N SER A 116 -12.79 -0.41 -8.24
CA SER A 116 -12.35 0.83 -7.56
C SER A 116 -10.84 1.00 -7.68
N TYR A 117 -10.09 -0.07 -7.49
CA TYR A 117 -8.65 -0.09 -7.63
C TYR A 117 -8.21 0.20 -9.08
N SER A 118 -8.82 -0.46 -10.05
CA SER A 118 -8.53 -0.22 -11.48
C SER A 118 -8.86 1.22 -11.88
N ASN A 119 -10.00 1.75 -11.45
CA ASN A 119 -10.38 3.14 -11.72
C ASN A 119 -9.40 4.13 -11.09
N MET A 120 -8.89 3.86 -9.90
CA MET A 120 -7.84 4.67 -9.27
C MET A 120 -6.59 4.69 -10.15
N LEU A 121 -6.10 3.54 -10.58
CA LEU A 121 -4.90 3.44 -11.42
C LEU A 121 -5.07 4.05 -12.82
N LEU A 122 -6.29 4.18 -13.31
CA LEU A 122 -6.59 4.81 -14.60
C LEU A 122 -6.89 6.31 -14.49
N SER A 123 -6.96 6.84 -13.28
CA SER A 123 -7.29 8.26 -13.08
C SER A 123 -6.06 9.16 -13.18
N ALA A 124 -6.22 10.31 -13.86
CA ALA A 124 -5.17 11.32 -13.90
C ALA A 124 -4.82 11.87 -12.50
N ASP A 125 -5.79 11.88 -11.57
CA ASP A 125 -5.57 12.36 -10.21
C ASP A 125 -4.60 11.48 -9.43
N PHE A 126 -4.58 10.18 -9.69
CA PHE A 126 -3.59 9.28 -9.11
C PHE A 126 -2.16 9.67 -9.51
N TYR A 127 -1.92 9.95 -10.78
CA TYR A 127 -0.59 10.27 -11.29
C TYR A 127 -0.10 11.66 -10.89
N LYS A 128 -0.99 12.59 -10.55
CA LYS A 128 -0.61 13.92 -10.04
C LYS A 128 0.23 13.86 -8.77
N HIS A 129 0.10 12.80 -7.99
CA HIS A 129 0.91 12.61 -6.78
C HIS A 129 2.39 12.35 -7.07
N PHE A 130 2.75 11.93 -8.29
CA PHE A 130 4.08 11.46 -8.66
C PHE A 130 4.82 12.37 -9.63
N THR A 131 4.37 13.59 -9.84
CA THR A 131 4.92 14.55 -10.83
C THR A 131 6.36 14.96 -10.57
N ALA A 132 6.90 14.68 -9.38
CA ALA A 132 8.30 14.90 -9.05
C ALA A 132 9.26 13.88 -9.70
N TRP A 133 8.73 12.76 -10.23
CA TRP A 133 9.48 11.76 -10.97
C TRP A 133 9.05 11.73 -12.43
N LYS A 134 9.96 11.42 -13.32
CA LYS A 134 9.70 11.31 -14.74
C LYS A 134 8.96 10.01 -15.11
N TYR A 135 9.26 8.95 -14.36
CA TYR A 135 8.68 7.62 -14.55
C TYR A 135 8.19 7.05 -13.22
N ILE A 136 7.17 6.21 -13.29
CA ILE A 136 6.76 5.33 -12.20
C ILE A 136 6.72 3.89 -12.68
N LEU A 137 7.15 2.96 -11.82
CA LEU A 137 6.96 1.53 -12.00
C LEU A 137 5.99 1.04 -10.93
N ILE A 138 4.80 0.59 -11.34
CA ILE A 138 3.84 -0.03 -10.43
C ILE A 138 4.23 -1.50 -10.26
N LEU A 139 4.57 -1.88 -9.03
CA LEU A 139 5.03 -3.20 -8.67
C LEU A 139 4.08 -3.81 -7.64
N GLN A 140 3.35 -4.86 -8.01
CA GLN A 140 2.42 -5.51 -7.08
C GLN A 140 3.15 -6.46 -6.11
N LEU A 141 2.51 -6.77 -4.98
CA LEU A 141 3.11 -7.60 -3.93
C LEU A 141 3.37 -9.06 -4.35
N ASP A 142 2.64 -9.54 -5.35
CA ASP A 142 2.78 -10.90 -5.89
C ASP A 142 3.87 -11.04 -6.97
N VAL A 143 4.57 -9.96 -7.28
CA VAL A 143 5.66 -9.93 -8.26
C VAL A 143 7.00 -10.16 -7.58
N TYR A 144 7.83 -11.04 -8.15
CA TYR A 144 9.20 -11.28 -7.73
C TYR A 144 10.18 -10.83 -8.81
N ILE A 145 11.15 -9.99 -8.45
CA ILE A 145 12.18 -9.52 -9.38
C ILE A 145 13.41 -10.43 -9.29
N PHE A 146 13.73 -11.03 -10.42
CA PHE A 146 14.96 -11.79 -10.62
C PHE A 146 16.09 -10.88 -11.12
N GLY A 147 17.33 -11.24 -10.84
CA GLY A 147 18.48 -10.47 -11.35
C GLY A 147 19.72 -10.70 -10.58
#